data_952e187b2c0c8dcff8e672b35aa4736c
#
_entry.id   952e187b2c0c8dcff8e672b35aa4736c
#
_cell.length_a   1.000
_cell.length_b   1.000
_cell.length_c   1.000
_cell.angle_alpha   90.00
_cell.angle_beta   90.00
_cell.angle_gamma   90.00
#
_symmetry.space_group_name_H-M   'P 1'
#
loop_
_entity.id
_entity.type
_entity.pdbx_description
1 polymer ?
#
loop_
_entity_poly.entity_id
_entity_poly.type
_entity_poly.pdbx_seq_one_letter_code
_entity_poly.pdbx_strand_id
1 'polypeptide(L)'
;INEKYELNTPVTSFYSFKGGVGRTTATVLSALLLARQGKKVMIVDFDLEAPGLASIFANRSDNAEELLSVNGFVDFLIDFEFNKRDFNKINLDDYYFRKNEQALVGSNGGELFIVPAIATNSENSINYINKLSKANIRFGLGKDYAPDIFLKKMEEKLKPDHILIDTRTGINDVGGLVFNRY
;
A
#
# COMPACT_ATOMS: atom_id res chain seq x y z
N ILE A 1 5.47 -19.37 -2.16
CA ILE A 1 6.08 -18.19 -1.47
C ILE A 1 7.53 -18.56 -1.22
N ASN A 2 8.44 -17.62 -1.47
CA ASN A 2 9.83 -17.82 -1.05
C ASN A 2 9.86 -17.56 0.46
N GLU A 3 10.28 -18.54 1.27
CA GLU A 3 10.36 -18.45 2.74
C GLU A 3 11.07 -17.17 3.23
N LYS A 4 11.98 -16.63 2.43
CA LYS A 4 12.70 -15.38 2.71
C LYS A 4 11.79 -14.16 2.82
N TYR A 5 10.61 -14.17 2.17
CA TYR A 5 9.67 -13.04 2.12
C TYR A 5 8.33 -13.39 2.75
N GLU A 6 8.27 -14.43 3.56
CA GLU A 6 7.08 -14.78 4.33
C GLU A 6 6.80 -13.70 5.38
N LEU A 7 5.55 -13.22 5.42
CA LEU A 7 5.11 -12.25 6.40
C LEU A 7 4.76 -12.94 7.70
N ASN A 8 5.20 -12.37 8.80
CA ASN A 8 4.85 -12.84 10.16
C ASN A 8 3.59 -12.14 10.70
N THR A 9 3.31 -10.95 10.16
CA THR A 9 2.15 -10.14 10.53
C THR A 9 0.89 -10.66 9.83
N PRO A 10 -0.26 -10.78 10.53
CA PRO A 10 -1.52 -11.11 9.91
C PRO A 10 -1.88 -10.17 8.76
N VAL A 11 -2.22 -10.74 7.61
CA VAL A 11 -2.62 -10.00 6.40
C VAL A 11 -4.11 -10.24 6.13
N THR A 12 -4.82 -9.17 5.83
CA THR A 12 -6.23 -9.24 5.39
C THR A 12 -6.38 -8.50 4.07
N SER A 13 -6.81 -9.21 3.04
CA SER A 13 -7.06 -8.64 1.71
C SER A 13 -8.56 -8.38 1.51
N PHE A 14 -8.91 -7.18 1.07
CA PHE A 14 -10.27 -6.79 0.72
C PHE A 14 -10.47 -6.94 -0.78
N TYR A 15 -11.32 -7.87 -1.16
CA TYR A 15 -11.56 -8.23 -2.55
C TYR A 15 -13.05 -8.22 -2.91
N SER A 16 -13.38 -7.92 -4.17
CA SER A 16 -14.73 -8.07 -4.70
C SER A 16 -14.73 -8.31 -6.21
N PHE A 17 -15.79 -8.94 -6.72
CA PHE A 17 -15.98 -9.14 -8.16
C PHE A 17 -16.49 -7.89 -8.88
N LYS A 18 -17.11 -6.95 -8.16
CA LYS A 18 -17.71 -5.72 -8.71
C LYS A 18 -17.06 -4.49 -8.12
N GLY A 19 -16.94 -3.44 -8.92
CA GLY A 19 -16.60 -2.10 -8.47
C GLY A 19 -17.72 -1.46 -7.64
N GLY A 20 -17.37 -0.46 -6.83
CA GLY A 20 -18.34 0.36 -6.10
C GLY A 20 -19.03 -0.32 -4.91
N VAL A 21 -18.59 -1.49 -4.47
CA VAL A 21 -19.18 -2.23 -3.34
C VAL A 21 -18.63 -1.80 -1.97
N GLY A 22 -17.74 -0.82 -1.94
CA GLY A 22 -17.24 -0.25 -0.68
C GLY A 22 -16.00 -0.94 -0.11
N ARG A 23 -15.17 -1.64 -0.91
CA ARG A 23 -13.93 -2.27 -0.44
C ARG A 23 -12.99 -1.30 0.28
N THR A 24 -12.61 -0.23 -0.40
CA THR A 24 -11.72 0.80 0.17
C THR A 24 -12.30 1.37 1.46
N THR A 25 -13.62 1.60 1.50
CA THR A 25 -14.30 2.03 2.72
C THR A 25 -14.18 0.98 3.83
N ALA A 26 -14.39 -0.30 3.50
CA ALA A 26 -14.27 -1.40 4.46
C ALA A 26 -12.83 -1.52 4.97
N THR A 27 -11.84 -1.41 4.09
CA THR A 27 -10.41 -1.42 4.44
C THR A 27 -10.09 -0.30 5.43
N VAL A 28 -10.51 0.93 5.12
CA VAL A 28 -10.27 2.12 5.97
C VAL A 28 -10.96 1.98 7.32
N LEU A 29 -12.24 1.58 7.34
CA LEU A 29 -12.97 1.39 8.60
C LEU A 29 -12.35 0.30 9.48
N SER A 30 -11.92 -0.80 8.90
CA SER A 30 -11.22 -1.87 9.62
C SER A 30 -9.91 -1.38 10.21
N ALA A 31 -9.14 -0.62 9.44
CA ALA A 31 -7.89 -0.03 9.92
C ALA A 31 -8.10 0.94 11.08
N LEU A 32 -9.10 1.82 10.97
CA LEU A 32 -9.46 2.76 12.04
C LEU A 32 -9.91 2.05 13.31
N LEU A 33 -10.71 0.99 13.18
CA LEU A 33 -11.15 0.19 14.34
C LEU A 33 -9.97 -0.46 15.04
N LEU A 34 -9.05 -1.08 14.30
CA LEU A 34 -7.84 -1.68 14.87
C LEU A 34 -6.92 -0.62 15.52
N ALA A 35 -6.72 0.52 14.85
CA ALA A 35 -5.91 1.60 15.41
C ALA A 35 -6.53 2.15 16.70
N ARG A 36 -7.84 2.31 16.77
CA ARG A 36 -8.54 2.72 18.00
C ARG A 36 -8.41 1.72 19.16
N GLN A 37 -8.08 0.46 18.85
CA GLN A 37 -7.71 -0.55 19.84
C GLN A 37 -6.22 -0.51 20.23
N GLY A 38 -5.47 0.49 19.77
CA GLY A 38 -4.05 0.65 20.06
C GLY A 38 -3.12 -0.12 19.13
N LYS A 39 -3.62 -0.62 17.99
CA LYS A 39 -2.83 -1.39 17.03
C LYS A 39 -2.10 -0.48 16.04
N LYS A 40 -0.91 -0.93 15.62
CA LYS A 40 -0.20 -0.41 14.46
C LYS A 40 -0.68 -1.11 13.21
N VAL A 41 -1.28 -0.39 12.28
CA VAL A 41 -1.88 -0.97 11.08
C VAL A 41 -1.23 -0.40 9.84
N MET A 42 -0.72 -1.26 8.97
CA MET A 42 -0.29 -0.88 7.63
C MET A 42 -1.42 -1.13 6.66
N ILE A 43 -1.78 -0.12 5.87
CA ILE A 43 -2.76 -0.20 4.80
C ILE A 43 -2.03 -0.02 3.48
N VAL A 44 -2.25 -0.93 2.54
CA VAL A 44 -1.61 -0.89 1.22
C VAL A 44 -2.67 -0.83 0.13
N ASP A 45 -2.59 0.18 -0.74
CA ASP A 45 -3.45 0.31 -1.92
C ASP A 45 -2.83 -0.43 -3.10
N PHE A 46 -3.39 -1.59 -3.43
CA PHE A 46 -3.05 -2.36 -4.63
C PHE A 46 -4.10 -2.23 -5.74
N ASP A 47 -5.08 -1.32 -5.60
CA ASP A 47 -5.97 -0.96 -6.70
C ASP A 47 -5.26 0.02 -7.67
N LEU A 48 -4.39 -0.54 -8.49
CA LEU A 48 -3.56 0.25 -9.41
C LEU A 48 -4.35 0.90 -10.56
N GLU A 49 -5.61 0.58 -10.77
CA GLU A 49 -6.42 1.18 -11.84
C GLU A 49 -7.33 2.30 -11.33
N ALA A 50 -7.80 2.18 -10.11
CA ALA A 50 -8.68 3.16 -9.49
C ALA A 50 -8.21 3.48 -8.05
N PRO A 51 -6.96 3.99 -7.88
CA PRO A 51 -6.40 4.27 -6.58
C PRO A 51 -7.26 5.28 -5.83
N GLY A 52 -7.63 4.97 -4.59
CA GLY A 52 -8.55 5.82 -3.83
C GLY A 52 -8.18 6.01 -2.37
N LEU A 53 -7.33 5.15 -1.84
CA LEU A 53 -7.02 5.10 -0.43
C LEU A 53 -6.40 6.42 0.09
N ALA A 54 -5.42 6.96 -0.62
CA ALA A 54 -4.74 8.19 -0.23
C ALA A 54 -5.69 9.39 -0.16
N SER A 55 -6.65 9.49 -1.08
CA SER A 55 -7.60 10.61 -1.13
C SER A 55 -8.52 10.68 0.10
N ILE A 56 -8.84 9.52 0.71
CA ILE A 56 -9.68 9.46 1.91
C ILE A 56 -8.96 10.11 3.10
N PHE A 57 -7.65 9.95 3.19
CA PHE A 57 -6.85 10.51 4.27
C PHE A 57 -6.37 11.94 3.96
N ALA A 58 -6.18 12.30 2.68
CA ALA A 58 -5.78 13.64 2.24
C ALA A 58 -6.79 14.73 2.63
N ASN A 59 -8.07 14.44 2.43
CA ASN A 59 -9.16 15.42 2.65
C ASN A 59 -9.47 15.71 4.13
N ARG A 60 -8.75 15.08 5.07
CA ARG A 60 -9.03 15.19 6.51
C ARG A 60 -7.85 15.69 7.34
N SER A 61 -6.77 16.12 6.70
CA SER A 61 -5.60 16.61 7.43
C SER A 61 -5.28 18.05 7.10
N ASP A 62 -4.99 18.84 8.13
CA ASP A 62 -4.43 20.19 8.01
C ASP A 62 -3.01 20.20 7.40
N ASN A 63 -2.40 19.00 7.21
CA ASN A 63 -1.07 18.78 6.62
C ASN A 63 -1.17 18.20 5.21
N ALA A 64 -1.93 18.84 4.32
CA ALA A 64 -2.04 18.43 2.91
C ALA A 64 -0.68 18.38 2.19
N GLU A 65 0.30 19.18 2.61
CA GLU A 65 1.64 19.21 2.04
C GLU A 65 2.44 17.91 2.29
N GLU A 66 2.28 17.27 3.44
CA GLU A 66 2.96 16.02 3.77
C GLU A 66 2.47 14.85 2.91
N LEU A 67 1.19 14.87 2.55
CA LEU A 67 0.56 13.92 1.64
C LEU A 67 0.98 14.11 0.18
N LEU A 68 1.31 15.34 -0.21
CA LEU A 68 1.64 15.70 -1.59
C LEU A 68 3.04 15.21 -2.04
N SER A 69 3.85 14.68 -1.13
CA SER A 69 5.24 14.29 -1.42
C SER A 69 5.51 12.79 -1.33
N VAL A 70 4.52 11.97 -1.01
CA VAL A 70 4.72 10.53 -0.81
C VAL A 70 4.59 9.77 -2.12
N ASN A 71 5.59 8.95 -2.43
CA ASN A 71 5.55 7.99 -3.53
C ASN A 71 4.58 6.84 -3.20
N GLY A 72 4.09 6.16 -4.24
CA GLY A 72 3.24 5.01 -4.07
C GLY A 72 3.94 3.69 -4.42
N PHE A 73 3.17 2.61 -4.33
CA PHE A 73 3.68 1.28 -4.66
C PHE A 73 4.18 1.16 -6.11
N VAL A 74 3.51 1.81 -7.08
CA VAL A 74 3.97 1.82 -8.49
C VAL A 74 5.31 2.54 -8.63
N ASP A 75 5.50 3.63 -7.88
CA ASP A 75 6.77 4.35 -7.88
C ASP A 75 7.89 3.46 -7.31
N PHE A 76 7.61 2.71 -6.25
CA PHE A 76 8.54 1.71 -5.73
C PHE A 76 8.93 0.68 -6.80
N LEU A 77 7.99 0.15 -7.57
CA LEU A 77 8.28 -0.83 -8.62
C LEU A 77 9.24 -0.26 -9.67
N ILE A 78 9.04 1.00 -10.06
CA ILE A 78 9.90 1.70 -11.02
C ILE A 78 11.29 1.92 -10.44
N ASP A 79 11.37 2.44 -9.21
CA ASP A 79 12.63 2.73 -8.54
C ASP A 79 13.42 1.44 -8.28
N PHE A 80 12.74 0.36 -7.95
CA PHE A 80 13.34 -0.95 -7.72
C PHE A 80 13.97 -1.50 -9.02
N GLU A 81 13.25 -1.44 -10.14
CA GLU A 81 13.80 -1.85 -11.44
C GLU A 81 14.94 -0.90 -11.91
N PHE A 82 14.78 0.41 -11.73
CA PHE A 82 15.82 1.38 -12.08
C PHE A 82 17.12 1.13 -11.31
N ASN A 83 17.02 0.78 -10.04
CA ASN A 83 18.16 0.43 -9.19
C ASN A 83 18.63 -1.03 -9.35
N LYS A 84 18.25 -1.70 -10.44
CA LYS A 84 18.63 -3.10 -10.75
C LYS A 84 18.28 -4.06 -9.63
N ARG A 85 17.14 -3.84 -9.00
CA ARG A 85 16.60 -4.62 -7.86
C ARG A 85 17.48 -4.61 -6.61
N ASP A 86 18.35 -3.62 -6.48
CA ASP A 86 19.15 -3.40 -5.28
C ASP A 86 18.34 -2.62 -4.25
N PHE A 87 17.75 -3.32 -3.31
CA PHE A 87 16.89 -2.74 -2.27
C PHE A 87 17.63 -1.75 -1.35
N ASN A 88 18.95 -1.87 -1.22
CA ASN A 88 19.74 -0.97 -0.36
C ASN A 88 19.76 0.48 -0.88
N LYS A 89 19.35 0.69 -2.14
CA LYS A 89 19.23 2.01 -2.76
C LYS A 89 17.83 2.63 -2.62
N ILE A 90 16.90 1.92 -1.98
CA ILE A 90 15.52 2.35 -1.80
C ILE A 90 15.33 2.88 -0.38
N ASN A 91 14.90 4.13 -0.28
CA ASN A 91 14.48 4.69 1.00
C ASN A 91 12.99 4.43 1.22
N LEU A 92 12.64 3.52 2.12
CA LEU A 92 11.25 3.14 2.38
C LEU A 92 10.40 4.27 2.98
N ASP A 93 11.01 5.28 3.58
CA ASP A 93 10.26 6.41 4.15
C ASP A 93 9.55 7.23 3.08
N ASP A 94 9.97 7.11 1.82
CA ASP A 94 9.39 7.83 0.70
C ASP A 94 8.07 7.22 0.20
N TYR A 95 7.66 6.02 0.69
CA TYR A 95 6.54 5.25 0.14
C TYR A 95 5.36 5.05 1.09
N TYR A 96 5.33 5.73 2.21
CA TYR A 96 4.19 5.73 3.11
C TYR A 96 4.07 7.04 3.87
N PHE A 97 2.88 7.33 4.34
CA PHE A 97 2.66 8.38 5.33
C PHE A 97 2.00 7.82 6.58
N ARG A 98 2.19 8.51 7.68
CA ARG A 98 1.73 8.07 9.00
C ARG A 98 0.58 8.94 9.49
N LYS A 99 -0.40 8.32 10.14
CA LYS A 99 -1.49 8.96 10.85
C LYS A 99 -1.57 8.42 12.26
N ASN A 100 -1.45 9.32 13.23
CA ASN A 100 -1.52 8.99 14.65
C ASN A 100 -2.30 10.03 15.45
N GLU A 101 -3.02 10.93 14.78
CA GLU A 101 -3.84 11.95 15.42
C GLU A 101 -4.95 11.29 16.26
N GLN A 102 -5.07 11.69 17.53
CA GLN A 102 -6.02 11.10 18.48
C GLN A 102 -7.47 11.15 17.97
N ALA A 103 -7.84 12.19 17.22
CA ALA A 103 -9.17 12.30 16.62
C ALA A 103 -9.48 11.16 15.64
N LEU A 104 -8.43 10.62 14.99
CA LEU A 104 -8.53 9.54 14.00
C LEU A 104 -8.37 8.17 14.65
N VAL A 105 -7.25 7.95 15.35
CA VAL A 105 -6.85 6.64 15.87
C VAL A 105 -7.26 6.39 17.33
N GLY A 106 -7.89 7.37 17.99
CA GLY A 106 -8.28 7.27 19.40
C GLY A 106 -7.11 7.51 20.37
N SER A 107 -7.36 7.29 21.67
CA SER A 107 -6.43 7.57 22.75
C SER A 107 -5.51 6.40 23.15
N ASN A 108 -5.67 5.24 22.52
CA ASN A 108 -4.96 4.01 22.91
C ASN A 108 -3.57 3.85 22.26
N GLY A 109 -3.05 4.91 21.62
CA GLY A 109 -1.71 4.89 21.03
C GLY A 109 -1.58 4.10 19.73
N GLY A 110 -2.69 3.90 19.01
CA GLY A 110 -2.67 3.26 17.69
C GLY A 110 -2.06 4.15 16.61
N GLU A 111 -1.64 3.52 15.52
CA GLU A 111 -1.01 4.19 14.37
C GLU A 111 -1.49 3.58 13.06
N LEU A 112 -1.60 4.43 12.04
CA LEU A 112 -1.84 4.01 10.66
C LEU A 112 -0.63 4.37 9.81
N PHE A 113 -0.15 3.40 9.03
CA PHE A 113 0.82 3.58 7.96
C PHE A 113 0.12 3.34 6.64
N ILE A 114 0.05 4.34 5.79
CA ILE A 114 -0.70 4.28 4.55
C ILE A 114 0.28 4.29 3.38
N VAL A 115 0.25 3.23 2.60
CA VAL A 115 1.01 3.08 1.35
C VAL A 115 0.04 3.33 0.20
N PRO A 116 0.14 4.48 -0.51
CA PRO A 116 -0.71 4.74 -1.66
C PRO A 116 -0.31 3.85 -2.85
N ALA A 117 -1.23 3.66 -3.80
CA ALA A 117 -0.91 2.93 -5.03
C ALA A 117 0.09 3.72 -5.90
N ILE A 118 -0.05 5.04 -5.92
CA ILE A 118 0.76 5.98 -6.71
C ILE A 118 1.14 7.20 -5.88
N ALA A 119 2.17 7.93 -6.35
CA ALA A 119 2.52 9.22 -5.76
C ALA A 119 1.32 10.18 -5.74
N THR A 120 1.17 10.87 -4.62
CA THR A 120 0.00 11.69 -4.32
C THR A 120 0.05 13.09 -4.91
N ASN A 121 1.16 13.50 -5.53
CA ASN A 121 1.30 14.81 -6.16
C ASN A 121 0.60 14.91 -7.53
N SER A 122 0.00 16.06 -7.81
CA SER A 122 -0.84 16.30 -9.00
C SER A 122 -0.11 16.18 -10.34
N GLU A 123 1.20 16.40 -10.40
CA GLU A 123 1.98 16.27 -11.64
C GLU A 123 2.18 14.81 -12.06
N ASN A 124 2.12 13.88 -11.11
CA ASN A 124 2.35 12.46 -11.36
C ASN A 124 1.10 11.72 -11.85
N SER A 125 -0.10 12.23 -11.64
CA SER A 125 -1.34 11.57 -12.09
C SER A 125 -1.43 11.49 -13.63
N ILE A 126 -0.95 12.49 -14.36
CA ILE A 126 -0.90 12.47 -15.84
C ILE A 126 0.17 11.50 -16.34
N ASN A 127 1.29 11.40 -15.63
CA ASN A 127 2.35 10.45 -15.95
C ASN A 127 2.05 9.01 -15.49
N TYR A 128 1.01 8.79 -14.72
CA TYR A 128 0.66 7.49 -14.17
C TYR A 128 0.40 6.42 -15.24
N ILE A 129 -0.43 6.73 -16.23
CA ILE A 129 -0.71 5.81 -17.35
C ILE A 129 0.57 5.52 -18.13
N ASN A 130 1.42 6.54 -18.30
CA ASN A 130 2.74 6.38 -18.91
C ASN A 130 3.70 5.56 -18.03
N LYS A 131 3.64 5.68 -16.72
CA LYS A 131 4.42 4.89 -15.77
C LYS A 131 3.96 3.43 -15.76
N LEU A 132 2.67 3.16 -15.71
CA LEU A 132 2.11 1.81 -15.81
C LEU A 132 2.46 1.14 -17.14
N SER A 133 2.37 1.86 -18.26
CA SER A 133 2.70 1.32 -19.59
C SER A 133 4.21 1.06 -19.76
N LYS A 134 5.07 1.89 -19.17
CA LYS A 134 6.54 1.71 -19.20
C LYS A 134 7.01 0.65 -18.21
N ALA A 135 6.32 0.53 -17.10
CA ALA A 135 6.67 -0.45 -16.09
C ALA A 135 6.40 -1.87 -16.55
N ASN A 136 5.90 -2.12 -17.82
CA ASN A 136 5.68 -3.46 -18.34
C ASN A 136 5.77 -4.47 -17.18
N ILE A 137 4.85 -4.24 -16.19
CA ILE A 137 4.95 -4.83 -14.86
C ILE A 137 4.63 -6.32 -15.06
N ARG A 138 5.58 -7.01 -15.64
CA ARG A 138 5.74 -8.42 -15.40
C ARG A 138 6.12 -8.51 -13.93
N PHE A 139 5.10 -8.47 -13.08
CA PHE A 139 5.24 -8.99 -11.74
C PHE A 139 5.93 -10.33 -11.90
N GLY A 140 7.24 -10.35 -11.66
CA GLY A 140 8.03 -11.53 -11.95
C GLY A 140 7.45 -12.72 -11.21
N LEU A 141 6.85 -13.63 -11.95
CA LEU A 141 6.46 -14.95 -11.44
C LEU A 141 7.76 -15.68 -11.08
N GLY A 142 8.30 -15.45 -9.91
CA GLY A 142 9.57 -16.04 -9.51
C GLY A 142 9.95 -15.78 -8.05
N LYS A 143 11.14 -16.21 -7.67
CA LYS A 143 11.67 -16.13 -6.30
C LYS A 143 11.83 -14.69 -5.78
N ASP A 144 11.83 -13.69 -6.66
CA ASP A 144 12.05 -12.28 -6.33
C ASP A 144 10.85 -11.43 -6.80
N TYR A 145 9.65 -11.82 -6.36
CA TYR A 145 8.44 -11.07 -6.63
C TYR A 145 8.44 -9.73 -5.88
N ALA A 146 8.46 -8.63 -6.61
CA ALA A 146 8.65 -7.29 -6.04
C ALA A 146 7.64 -6.90 -4.95
N PRO A 147 6.33 -7.24 -5.06
CA PRO A 147 5.38 -7.01 -3.97
C PRO A 147 5.74 -7.74 -2.67
N ASP A 148 6.19 -9.01 -2.75
CA ASP A 148 6.58 -9.78 -1.56
C ASP A 148 7.78 -9.12 -0.87
N ILE A 149 8.77 -8.69 -1.66
CA ILE A 149 9.96 -7.98 -1.16
C ILE A 149 9.53 -6.68 -0.47
N PHE A 150 8.68 -5.90 -1.12
CA PHE A 150 8.19 -4.63 -0.60
C PHE A 150 7.47 -4.82 0.73
N LEU A 151 6.46 -5.70 0.76
CA LEU A 151 5.67 -5.96 1.96
C LEU A 151 6.54 -6.47 3.11
N LYS A 152 7.48 -7.39 2.82
CA LYS A 152 8.40 -7.91 3.85
C LYS A 152 9.30 -6.81 4.42
N LYS A 153 9.83 -5.95 3.57
CA LYS A 153 10.69 -4.84 4.00
C LYS A 153 9.92 -3.77 4.77
N MET A 154 8.68 -3.49 4.37
CA MET A 154 7.79 -2.60 5.13
C MET A 154 7.43 -3.22 6.48
N GLU A 155 7.14 -4.53 6.55
CA GLU A 155 6.90 -5.25 7.80
C GLU A 155 8.11 -5.13 8.75
N GLU A 156 9.31 -5.41 8.27
CA GLU A 156 10.54 -5.33 9.04
C GLU A 156 10.78 -3.92 9.61
N LYS A 157 10.47 -2.89 8.82
CA LYS A 157 10.65 -1.48 9.19
C LYS A 157 9.59 -0.97 10.16
N LEU A 158 8.32 -1.16 9.83
CA LEU A 158 7.20 -0.55 10.54
C LEU A 158 6.69 -1.40 11.71
N LYS A 159 6.94 -2.72 11.66
CA LYS A 159 6.49 -3.70 12.66
C LYS A 159 5.00 -3.54 12.97
N PRO A 160 4.11 -3.61 11.96
CA PRO A 160 2.70 -3.47 12.17
C PRO A 160 2.12 -4.70 12.88
N ASP A 161 1.03 -4.51 13.63
CA ASP A 161 0.25 -5.61 14.21
C ASP A 161 -0.66 -6.27 13.16
N HIS A 162 -1.06 -5.50 12.11
CA HIS A 162 -1.90 -5.97 11.01
C HIS A 162 -1.51 -5.28 9.70
N ILE A 163 -1.63 -6.03 8.60
CA ILE A 163 -1.49 -5.52 7.24
C ILE A 163 -2.84 -5.67 6.54
N LEU A 164 -3.40 -4.57 6.03
CA LEU A 164 -4.64 -4.55 5.29
C LEU A 164 -4.35 -4.17 3.83
N ILE A 165 -4.83 -4.95 2.89
CA ILE A 165 -4.59 -4.75 1.46
C ILE A 165 -5.91 -4.44 0.76
N ASP A 166 -6.03 -3.23 0.19
CA ASP A 166 -7.13 -2.89 -0.72
C ASP A 166 -6.76 -3.35 -2.13
N THR A 167 -7.54 -4.27 -2.69
CA THR A 167 -7.22 -4.86 -3.98
C THR A 167 -8.17 -4.37 -5.07
N ARG A 168 -7.79 -4.54 -6.32
CA ARG A 168 -8.63 -4.29 -7.49
C ARG A 168 -9.82 -5.26 -7.57
N THR A 169 -10.87 -4.85 -8.32
CA THR A 169 -12.00 -5.69 -8.69
C THR A 169 -11.64 -6.71 -9.79
N GLY A 170 -12.30 -7.85 -9.77
CA GLY A 170 -12.23 -8.84 -10.84
C GLY A 170 -11.02 -9.79 -10.74
N ILE A 171 -11.03 -10.80 -11.61
CA ILE A 171 -9.92 -11.76 -11.73
C ILE A 171 -8.87 -11.09 -12.63
N ASN A 172 -7.81 -10.58 -12.05
CA ASN A 172 -6.66 -10.05 -12.77
C ASN A 172 -5.36 -10.55 -12.15
N ASP A 173 -4.25 -10.33 -12.86
CA ASP A 173 -2.94 -10.86 -12.47
C ASP A 173 -2.50 -10.37 -11.07
N VAL A 174 -2.85 -9.14 -10.68
CA VAL A 174 -2.50 -8.58 -9.36
C VAL A 174 -3.44 -9.12 -8.28
N GLY A 175 -4.75 -9.10 -8.52
CA GLY A 175 -5.73 -9.62 -7.56
C GLY A 175 -5.57 -11.13 -7.34
N GLY A 176 -5.32 -11.89 -8.40
CA GLY A 176 -5.08 -13.34 -8.33
C GLY A 176 -3.81 -13.68 -7.56
N LEU A 177 -2.76 -12.87 -7.67
CA LEU A 177 -1.49 -13.09 -6.95
C LEU A 177 -1.63 -12.77 -5.46
N VAL A 178 -2.32 -11.68 -5.11
CA VAL A 178 -2.63 -11.34 -3.72
C VAL A 178 -3.52 -12.42 -3.10
N PHE A 179 -4.53 -12.90 -3.83
CA PHE A 179 -5.47 -13.93 -3.36
C PHE A 179 -4.81 -15.30 -3.08
N ASN A 180 -3.78 -15.65 -3.86
CA ASN A 180 -3.09 -16.94 -3.69
C ASN A 180 -1.90 -16.88 -2.73
N ARG A 181 -1.50 -15.68 -2.27
CA ARG A 181 -0.29 -15.49 -1.46
C ARG A 181 -0.56 -14.96 -0.06
N TYR A 182 -1.63 -14.23 0.15
CA TYR A 182 -2.03 -13.57 1.39
C TYR A 182 -3.53 -13.81 1.63
#